data_95736cb5b986c3e7629f6d3c188f8945
#
_entry.id   95736cb5b986c3e7629f6d3c188f8945
#
_cell.length_a   1.000
_cell.length_b   1.000
_cell.length_c   1.000
_cell.angle_alpha   90.00
_cell.angle_beta   90.00
_cell.angle_gamma   90.00
#
_symmetry.space_group_name_H-M   'P 1'
#
loop_
_entity.id
_entity.type
_entity.pdbx_description
1 polymer ?
#
loop_
_entity_poly.entity_id
_entity_poly.type
_entity_poly.pdbx_seq_one_letter_code
_entity_poly.pdbx_strand_id
1 'polypeptide(L)'
;EQLNLPIDQLRLFGKSTIGSVIKFAGRKLEVKKIDDANFKDLDYVIFSAGSEVASKFCKKAVSDGAFVIDMSSHFRYDENVPLIIPEINGDELSNIDKPSIIANPNCSTAQLLMVLKPIHDMCKITSVDVATYQAVSGTGKAATQELYNQIYIKEGYEDQNIYPKQIAFNVI
;
A
#
# COMPACT_ATOMS: atom_id res chain seq x y z
N GLU A 1 6.44 16.52 3.75
CA GLU A 1 7.17 17.76 4.06
C GLU A 1 7.93 18.32 2.86
N GLN A 2 8.66 17.46 2.11
CA GLN A 2 9.47 17.91 0.95
C GLN A 2 8.65 18.48 -0.21
N LEU A 3 7.43 18.02 -0.41
CA LEU A 3 6.55 18.47 -1.50
C LEU A 3 5.68 19.68 -1.12
N ASN A 4 5.82 20.20 0.10
CA ASN A 4 5.10 21.38 0.59
C ASN A 4 3.57 21.30 0.37
N LEU A 5 3.00 20.10 0.54
CA LEU A 5 1.56 19.88 0.40
C LEU A 5 0.82 20.65 1.50
N PRO A 6 -0.26 21.37 1.17
CA PRO A 6 -1.07 22.10 2.14
C PRO A 6 -1.90 21.10 2.98
N ILE A 7 -1.30 20.57 4.04
CA ILE A 7 -1.94 19.62 4.96
C ILE A 7 -2.35 20.37 6.24
N ASP A 8 -3.63 20.62 6.41
CA ASP A 8 -4.17 21.23 7.62
C ASP A 8 -4.22 20.22 8.76
N GLN A 9 -4.71 19.03 8.51
CA GLN A 9 -4.84 17.97 9.50
C GLN A 9 -4.35 16.63 8.95
N LEU A 10 -3.55 15.92 9.76
CA LEU A 10 -3.16 14.54 9.51
C LEU A 10 -3.64 13.66 10.66
N ARG A 11 -4.39 12.60 10.35
CA ARG A 11 -4.83 11.57 11.29
C ARG A 11 -4.12 10.27 11.01
N LEU A 12 -3.60 9.61 12.05
CA LEU A 12 -2.87 8.36 11.92
C LEU A 12 -3.66 7.23 12.57
N PHE A 13 -3.82 6.13 11.84
CA PHE A 13 -4.49 4.92 12.32
C PHE A 13 -3.62 3.69 12.09
N GLY A 14 -3.73 2.69 12.97
CA GLY A 14 -2.98 1.45 12.88
C GLY A 14 -3.64 0.30 13.64
N LYS A 15 -3.15 -0.93 13.40
CA LYS A 15 -3.53 -2.14 14.15
C LYS A 15 -2.54 -2.45 15.27
N SER A 16 -1.25 -2.47 14.96
CA SER A 16 -0.17 -2.93 15.86
C SER A 16 0.67 -1.81 16.47
N THR A 17 0.50 -0.58 16.01
CA THR A 17 1.29 0.59 16.44
C THR A 17 0.46 1.59 17.26
N ILE A 18 -0.69 1.15 17.77
CA ILE A 18 -1.62 1.98 18.56
C ILE A 18 -0.89 2.60 19.75
N GLY A 19 -1.11 3.90 19.99
CA GLY A 19 -0.47 4.67 21.06
C GLY A 19 0.97 5.14 20.73
N SER A 20 1.56 4.69 19.62
CA SER A 20 2.86 5.24 19.21
C SER A 20 2.71 6.69 18.74
N VAL A 21 3.77 7.48 18.93
CA VAL A 21 3.79 8.90 18.58
C VAL A 21 4.76 9.11 17.42
N ILE A 22 4.25 9.68 16.33
CA ILE A 22 5.03 10.05 15.15
C ILE A 22 5.16 11.57 15.09
N LYS A 23 6.34 12.07 14.76
CA LYS A 23 6.57 13.50 14.51
C LYS A 23 6.35 13.79 13.03
N PHE A 24 5.48 14.74 12.73
CA PHE A 24 5.24 15.23 11.37
C PHE A 24 5.05 16.76 11.38
N ALA A 25 5.78 17.47 10.53
CA ALA A 25 5.74 18.94 10.42
C ALA A 25 5.83 19.65 11.78
N GLY A 26 6.73 19.20 12.68
CA GLY A 26 6.90 19.74 14.02
C GLY A 26 5.83 19.34 15.04
N ARG A 27 4.77 18.66 14.64
CA ARG A 27 3.67 18.19 15.51
C ARG A 27 3.89 16.74 15.92
N LYS A 28 3.45 16.39 17.13
CA LYS A 28 3.38 15.00 17.61
C LYS A 28 2.00 14.45 17.30
N LEU A 29 1.93 13.35 16.56
CA LEU A 29 0.69 12.69 16.18
C LEU A 29 0.67 11.31 16.81
N GLU A 30 -0.38 10.99 17.53
CA GLU A 30 -0.61 9.67 18.10
C GLU A 30 -1.33 8.77 17.09
N VAL A 31 -0.87 7.53 16.98
CA VAL A 31 -1.53 6.51 16.16
C VAL A 31 -2.73 5.94 16.92
N LYS A 32 -3.93 6.14 16.38
CA LYS A 32 -5.19 5.65 16.92
C LYS A 32 -5.54 4.27 16.35
N LYS A 33 -6.46 3.59 17.00
CA LYS A 33 -6.98 2.31 16.51
C LYS A 33 -7.81 2.51 15.24
N ILE A 34 -7.56 1.71 14.21
CA ILE A 34 -8.29 1.83 12.92
C ILE A 34 -9.78 1.51 13.06
N ASP A 35 -10.16 0.62 13.98
CA ASP A 35 -11.58 0.29 14.20
C ASP A 35 -12.40 1.49 14.69
N ASP A 36 -11.76 2.47 15.34
CA ASP A 36 -12.38 3.70 15.82
C ASP A 36 -12.30 4.84 14.80
N ALA A 37 -11.87 4.54 13.56
CA ALA A 37 -11.66 5.56 12.55
C ALA A 37 -12.98 6.21 12.11
N ASN A 38 -12.99 7.52 12.17
CA ASN A 38 -13.96 8.38 11.53
C ASN A 38 -13.28 9.10 10.35
N PHE A 39 -13.80 8.86 9.14
CA PHE A 39 -13.25 9.43 7.91
C PHE A 39 -13.99 10.68 7.44
N LYS A 40 -15.07 11.07 8.15
CA LYS A 40 -15.75 12.33 7.86
C LYS A 40 -14.79 13.52 7.97
N ASP A 41 -15.00 14.50 7.14
CA ASP A 41 -14.18 15.71 7.05
C ASP A 41 -12.70 15.45 6.64
N LEU A 42 -12.46 14.31 5.98
CA LEU A 42 -11.17 14.02 5.33
C LEU A 42 -11.32 14.12 3.83
N ASP A 43 -10.43 14.86 3.19
CA ASP A 43 -10.36 14.92 1.74
C ASP A 43 -9.77 13.63 1.15
N TYR A 44 -8.71 13.10 1.79
CA TYR A 44 -7.97 11.93 1.33
C TYR A 44 -7.70 10.93 2.44
N VAL A 45 -7.78 9.64 2.13
CA VAL A 45 -7.35 8.54 3.01
C VAL A 45 -6.43 7.60 2.26
N ILE A 46 -5.23 7.38 2.81
CA ILE A 46 -4.24 6.46 2.23
C ILE A 46 -4.23 5.17 3.07
N PHE A 47 -4.58 4.05 2.46
CA PHE A 47 -4.53 2.73 3.09
C PHE A 47 -3.21 2.02 2.74
N SER A 48 -2.34 1.84 3.75
CA SER A 48 -1.07 1.14 3.64
C SER A 48 -0.92 0.04 4.70
N ALA A 49 -2.03 -0.50 5.19
CA ALA A 49 -2.08 -1.48 6.28
C ALA A 49 -2.51 -2.89 5.83
N GLY A 50 -2.38 -3.17 4.52
CA GLY A 50 -2.67 -4.45 3.92
C GLY A 50 -4.12 -4.65 3.49
N SER A 51 -4.35 -5.74 2.74
CA SER A 51 -5.63 -6.02 2.04
C SER A 51 -6.81 -6.22 2.99
N GLU A 52 -6.59 -6.80 4.17
CA GLU A 52 -7.66 -6.98 5.17
C GLU A 52 -8.22 -5.63 5.65
N VAL A 53 -7.36 -4.66 5.91
CA VAL A 53 -7.78 -3.32 6.34
C VAL A 53 -8.45 -2.59 5.18
N ALA A 54 -7.87 -2.67 3.98
CA ALA A 54 -8.44 -2.05 2.78
C ALA A 54 -9.85 -2.58 2.50
N SER A 55 -10.06 -3.90 2.51
CA SER A 55 -11.37 -4.52 2.26
C SER A 55 -12.45 -4.04 3.24
N LYS A 56 -12.06 -3.83 4.50
CA LYS A 56 -12.99 -3.46 5.57
C LYS A 56 -13.33 -1.96 5.58
N PHE A 57 -12.37 -1.10 5.25
CA PHE A 57 -12.51 0.33 5.53
C PHE A 57 -12.53 1.24 4.30
N CYS A 58 -11.99 0.84 3.13
CA CYS A 58 -11.94 1.73 1.97
C CYS A 58 -13.33 2.21 1.53
N LYS A 59 -14.29 1.28 1.41
CA LYS A 59 -15.66 1.63 1.02
C LYS A 59 -16.34 2.56 2.04
N LYS A 60 -16.04 2.38 3.33
CA LYS A 60 -16.53 3.28 4.39
C LYS A 60 -15.93 4.68 4.24
N ALA A 61 -14.64 4.80 3.99
CA ALA A 61 -14.00 6.09 3.79
C ALA A 61 -14.59 6.86 2.59
N VAL A 62 -14.85 6.15 1.48
CA VAL A 62 -15.54 6.73 0.31
C VAL A 62 -16.96 7.18 0.67
N SER A 63 -17.72 6.37 1.42
CA SER A 63 -19.08 6.74 1.84
C SER A 63 -19.11 7.91 2.82
N ASP A 64 -18.03 8.12 3.57
CA ASP A 64 -17.85 9.25 4.47
C ASP A 64 -17.38 10.54 3.73
N GLY A 65 -17.09 10.45 2.41
CA GLY A 65 -16.79 11.57 1.53
C GLY A 65 -15.31 11.73 1.14
N ALA A 66 -14.44 10.80 1.52
CA ALA A 66 -13.02 10.90 1.23
C ALA A 66 -12.62 10.21 -0.09
N PHE A 67 -11.66 10.77 -0.82
CA PHE A 67 -10.93 10.04 -1.83
C PHE A 67 -9.98 9.04 -1.18
N VAL A 68 -9.95 7.81 -1.68
CA VAL A 68 -9.16 6.72 -1.10
C VAL A 68 -8.05 6.31 -2.05
N ILE A 69 -6.82 6.25 -1.54
CA ILE A 69 -5.68 5.65 -2.24
C ILE A 69 -5.34 4.33 -1.53
N ASP A 70 -5.59 3.21 -2.21
CA ASP A 70 -5.28 1.88 -1.67
C ASP A 70 -3.93 1.36 -2.17
N MET A 71 -2.97 1.24 -1.25
CA MET A 71 -1.64 0.69 -1.53
C MET A 71 -1.61 -0.84 -1.48
N SER A 72 -2.72 -1.49 -1.07
CA SER A 72 -2.80 -2.95 -0.99
C SER A 72 -3.10 -3.60 -2.35
N SER A 73 -3.16 -4.92 -2.38
CA SER A 73 -3.55 -5.66 -3.58
C SER A 73 -5.06 -5.86 -3.72
N HIS A 74 -5.86 -5.41 -2.74
CA HIS A 74 -7.26 -5.81 -2.62
C HIS A 74 -8.12 -5.38 -3.82
N PHE A 75 -7.95 -4.15 -4.28
CA PHE A 75 -8.78 -3.58 -5.35
C PHE A 75 -8.13 -3.60 -6.74
N ARG A 76 -6.92 -4.14 -6.90
CA ARG A 76 -6.17 -4.08 -8.17
C ARG A 76 -6.84 -4.78 -9.35
N TYR A 77 -7.70 -5.75 -9.07
CA TYR A 77 -8.44 -6.55 -10.08
C TYR A 77 -9.95 -6.22 -10.10
N ASP A 78 -10.39 -5.20 -9.37
CA ASP A 78 -11.77 -4.73 -9.44
C ASP A 78 -11.91 -3.80 -10.65
N GLU A 79 -12.70 -4.20 -11.64
CA GLU A 79 -12.91 -3.45 -12.89
C GLU A 79 -13.53 -2.06 -12.67
N ASN A 80 -14.16 -1.84 -11.51
CA ASN A 80 -14.77 -0.55 -11.15
C ASN A 80 -13.80 0.36 -10.38
N VAL A 81 -12.58 -0.10 -10.09
CA VAL A 81 -11.58 0.67 -9.35
C VAL A 81 -10.39 0.96 -10.27
N PRO A 82 -10.12 2.22 -10.58
CA PRO A 82 -9.00 2.58 -11.44
C PRO A 82 -7.67 2.20 -10.76
N LEU A 83 -6.81 1.52 -11.53
CA LEU A 83 -5.44 1.18 -11.15
C LEU A 83 -4.51 2.22 -11.77
N ILE A 84 -3.96 3.11 -10.95
CA ILE A 84 -3.27 4.32 -11.43
C ILE A 84 -1.78 4.32 -11.08
N ILE A 85 -0.99 4.63 -12.09
CA ILE A 85 0.38 5.15 -11.95
C ILE A 85 0.37 6.53 -12.59
N PRO A 86 0.55 7.63 -11.84
CA PRO A 86 0.35 8.98 -12.36
C PRO A 86 1.14 9.28 -13.63
N GLU A 87 2.36 8.77 -13.74
CA GLU A 87 3.24 8.98 -14.89
C GLU A 87 2.85 8.13 -16.12
N ILE A 88 1.98 7.14 -15.96
CA ILE A 88 1.60 6.19 -17.03
C ILE A 88 0.19 6.48 -17.55
N ASN A 89 -0.76 6.59 -16.65
CA ASN A 89 -2.18 6.77 -16.94
C ASN A 89 -2.84 7.77 -15.99
N GLY A 90 -2.09 8.76 -15.50
CA GLY A 90 -2.59 9.78 -14.58
C GLY A 90 -3.74 10.63 -15.17
N ASP A 91 -3.84 10.72 -16.49
CA ASP A 91 -4.93 11.42 -17.18
C ASP A 91 -6.32 10.85 -16.83
N GLU A 92 -6.39 9.57 -16.46
CA GLU A 92 -7.63 8.92 -16.02
C GLU A 92 -8.18 9.53 -14.73
N LEU A 93 -7.33 10.16 -13.90
CA LEU A 93 -7.76 10.85 -12.68
C LEU A 93 -8.69 12.03 -12.96
N SER A 94 -8.60 12.65 -14.15
CA SER A 94 -9.47 13.75 -14.55
C SER A 94 -10.93 13.34 -14.71
N ASN A 95 -11.20 12.04 -14.85
CA ASN A 95 -12.54 11.47 -14.94
C ASN A 95 -13.17 11.15 -13.57
N ILE A 96 -12.42 11.36 -12.48
CA ILE A 96 -12.86 11.05 -11.12
C ILE A 96 -13.33 12.34 -10.46
N ASP A 97 -14.63 12.61 -10.55
CA ASP A 97 -15.29 13.83 -10.07
C ASP A 97 -15.90 13.72 -8.66
N LYS A 98 -15.89 12.52 -8.08
CA LYS A 98 -16.47 12.23 -6.77
C LYS A 98 -15.58 11.28 -5.97
N PRO A 99 -15.73 11.26 -4.62
CA PRO A 99 -15.02 10.33 -3.76
C PRO A 99 -15.06 8.90 -4.28
N SER A 100 -13.90 8.32 -4.46
CA SER A 100 -13.71 7.01 -5.09
C SER A 100 -12.47 6.31 -4.53
N ILE A 101 -12.37 5.00 -4.73
CA ILE A 101 -11.15 4.24 -4.45
C ILE A 101 -10.26 4.29 -5.69
N ILE A 102 -9.00 4.58 -5.49
CA ILE A 102 -7.94 4.53 -6.49
C ILE A 102 -6.94 3.48 -6.02
N ALA A 103 -6.76 2.43 -6.80
CA ALA A 103 -5.80 1.39 -6.49
C ALA A 103 -4.39 1.78 -6.97
N ASN A 104 -3.40 1.51 -6.12
CA ASN A 104 -1.99 1.64 -6.47
C ASN A 104 -1.44 0.28 -6.91
N PRO A 105 -0.62 0.18 -7.96
CA PRO A 105 -0.07 -1.08 -8.44
C PRO A 105 0.94 -1.69 -7.48
N ASN A 106 1.39 -2.89 -7.80
CA ASN A 106 2.54 -3.49 -7.12
C ASN A 106 3.79 -2.64 -7.33
N CYS A 107 4.65 -2.58 -6.32
CA CYS A 107 5.88 -1.77 -6.35
C CYS A 107 6.81 -2.15 -7.52
N SER A 108 6.98 -3.45 -7.82
CA SER A 108 7.78 -3.91 -8.96
C SER A 108 7.15 -3.50 -10.29
N THR A 109 5.82 -3.56 -10.40
CA THR A 109 5.08 -3.14 -11.59
C THR A 109 5.26 -1.66 -11.86
N ALA A 110 5.13 -0.82 -10.84
CA ALA A 110 5.31 0.63 -11.00
C ALA A 110 6.72 0.96 -11.53
N GLN A 111 7.76 0.38 -10.93
CA GLN A 111 9.15 0.59 -11.37
C GLN A 111 9.38 0.13 -12.82
N LEU A 112 8.87 -1.04 -13.17
CA LEU A 112 9.01 -1.62 -14.51
C LEU A 112 8.32 -0.74 -15.56
N LEU A 113 7.11 -0.30 -15.29
CA LEU A 113 6.32 0.48 -16.24
C LEU A 113 6.92 1.87 -16.50
N MET A 114 7.61 2.47 -15.54
CA MET A 114 8.33 3.73 -15.76
C MET A 114 9.37 3.62 -16.87
N VAL A 115 9.96 2.43 -17.07
CA VAL A 115 10.91 2.17 -18.14
C VAL A 115 10.22 1.69 -19.42
N LEU A 116 9.23 0.79 -19.26
CA LEU A 116 8.57 0.18 -20.43
C LEU A 116 7.64 1.15 -21.18
N LYS A 117 7.01 2.09 -20.47
CA LYS A 117 6.06 3.02 -21.10
C LYS A 117 6.67 3.83 -22.23
N PRO A 118 7.78 4.57 -22.05
CA PRO A 118 8.40 5.32 -23.13
C PRO A 118 8.88 4.41 -24.27
N ILE A 119 9.37 3.21 -23.98
CA ILE A 119 9.77 2.24 -25.01
C ILE A 119 8.55 1.78 -25.80
N HIS A 120 7.44 1.47 -25.12
CA HIS A 120 6.21 1.04 -25.75
C HIS A 120 5.64 2.11 -26.68
N ASP A 121 5.70 3.38 -26.26
CA ASP A 121 5.22 4.51 -27.07
C ASP A 121 6.03 4.67 -28.36
N MET A 122 7.33 4.40 -28.30
CA MET A 122 8.22 4.50 -29.46
C MET A 122 8.15 3.28 -30.39
N CYS A 123 8.13 2.06 -29.83
CA CYS A 123 8.42 0.83 -30.57
C CYS A 123 7.32 -0.24 -30.49
N LYS A 124 6.25 -0.04 -29.70
CA LYS A 124 5.19 -1.04 -29.48
C LYS A 124 5.72 -2.39 -28.98
N ILE A 125 5.87 -2.53 -27.67
CA ILE A 125 6.24 -3.79 -27.02
C ILE A 125 5.15 -4.84 -27.30
N THR A 126 5.54 -6.02 -27.79
CA THR A 126 4.63 -7.13 -28.09
C THR A 126 4.64 -8.23 -27.02
N SER A 127 5.73 -8.36 -26.28
CA SER A 127 5.85 -9.29 -25.16
C SER A 127 6.84 -8.78 -24.13
N VAL A 128 6.65 -9.21 -22.88
CA VAL A 128 7.56 -8.91 -21.77
C VAL A 128 7.78 -10.16 -20.95
N ASP A 129 9.03 -10.61 -20.87
CA ASP A 129 9.45 -11.69 -19.98
C ASP A 129 10.17 -11.10 -18.78
N VAL A 130 9.66 -11.35 -17.57
CA VAL A 130 10.15 -10.73 -16.32
C VAL A 130 10.48 -11.78 -15.27
N ALA A 131 11.67 -11.67 -14.70
CA ALA A 131 12.04 -12.35 -13.46
C ALA A 131 12.33 -11.30 -12.38
N THR A 132 11.70 -11.43 -11.21
CA THR A 132 11.89 -10.50 -10.10
C THR A 132 12.52 -11.17 -8.89
N TYR A 133 13.39 -10.43 -8.21
CA TYR A 133 13.97 -10.82 -6.92
C TYR A 133 13.54 -9.79 -5.88
N GLN A 134 12.60 -10.18 -5.02
CA GLN A 134 11.97 -9.26 -4.07
C GLN A 134 12.36 -9.61 -2.64
N ALA A 135 12.65 -8.57 -1.85
CA ALA A 135 12.97 -8.74 -0.44
C ALA A 135 11.72 -9.12 0.39
N VAL A 136 11.92 -9.94 1.40
CA VAL A 136 10.88 -10.35 2.36
C VAL A 136 10.19 -9.15 3.02
N SER A 137 10.91 -8.06 3.22
CA SER A 137 10.36 -6.82 3.80
C SER A 137 9.20 -6.23 3.01
N GLY A 138 9.12 -6.49 1.70
CA GLY A 138 7.99 -6.08 0.85
C GLY A 138 6.66 -6.74 1.23
N THR A 139 6.70 -7.93 1.84
CA THR A 139 5.51 -8.63 2.35
C THR A 139 5.04 -8.06 3.70
N GLY A 140 5.92 -7.32 4.40
CA GLY A 140 5.57 -6.61 5.63
C GLY A 140 6.30 -7.15 6.87
N LYS A 141 5.98 -6.50 8.01
CA LYS A 141 6.68 -6.74 9.28
C LYS A 141 6.58 -8.21 9.76
N ALA A 142 5.42 -8.84 9.58
CA ALA A 142 5.21 -10.22 10.01
C ALA A 142 6.15 -11.18 9.25
N ALA A 143 6.27 -11.03 7.94
CA ALA A 143 7.17 -11.82 7.10
C ALA A 143 8.66 -11.61 7.47
N THR A 144 9.04 -10.37 7.77
CA THR A 144 10.40 -10.06 8.23
C THR A 144 10.68 -10.70 9.59
N GLN A 145 9.70 -10.72 10.48
CA GLN A 145 9.83 -11.37 11.79
C GLN A 145 9.92 -12.89 11.65
N GLU A 146 9.12 -13.49 10.76
CA GLU A 146 9.19 -14.91 10.44
C GLU A 146 10.59 -15.30 9.93
N LEU A 147 11.12 -14.55 8.95
CA LEU A 147 12.50 -14.75 8.47
C LEU A 147 13.53 -14.65 9.60
N TYR A 148 13.41 -13.62 10.46
CA TYR A 148 14.31 -13.44 11.59
C TYR A 148 14.26 -14.64 12.55
N ASN A 149 13.04 -15.09 12.89
CA ASN A 149 12.84 -16.23 13.79
C ASN A 149 13.46 -17.50 13.21
N GLN A 150 13.23 -17.77 11.93
CA GLN A 150 13.79 -18.95 11.23
C GLN A 150 15.32 -18.94 11.15
N ILE A 151 15.96 -17.76 11.13
CA ILE A 151 17.43 -17.65 11.09
C ILE A 151 18.04 -17.75 12.49
N TYR A 152 17.48 -17.06 13.48
CA TYR A 152 18.13 -16.82 14.76
C TYR A 152 17.52 -17.59 15.95
N ILE A 153 16.25 -17.98 15.86
CA ILE A 153 15.54 -18.69 16.92
C ILE A 153 15.33 -20.13 16.48
N LYS A 154 16.17 -21.04 16.97
CA LYS A 154 16.15 -22.45 16.55
C LYS A 154 14.97 -23.26 17.09
N GLU A 155 14.43 -22.89 18.26
CA GLU A 155 13.34 -23.61 18.93
C GLU A 155 12.46 -22.62 19.71
N GLY A 156 11.17 -22.95 19.86
CA GLY A 156 10.26 -22.22 20.75
C GLY A 156 9.64 -20.95 20.19
N TYR A 157 9.64 -20.73 18.88
CA TYR A 157 8.84 -19.67 18.26
C TYR A 157 7.63 -20.27 17.55
N GLU A 158 6.52 -19.53 17.54
CA GLU A 158 5.39 -19.84 16.69
C GLU A 158 5.66 -19.30 15.29
N ASP A 159 5.68 -20.20 14.30
CA ASP A 159 5.77 -19.80 12.91
C ASP A 159 4.44 -19.11 12.50
N GLN A 160 4.55 -17.90 12.01
CA GLN A 160 3.36 -17.12 11.62
C GLN A 160 2.76 -17.61 10.30
N ASN A 161 3.42 -18.54 9.61
CA ASN A 161 2.99 -19.15 8.34
C ASN A 161 2.59 -18.10 7.30
N ILE A 162 3.34 -17.00 7.23
CA ILE A 162 3.14 -15.96 6.22
C ILE A 162 3.49 -16.51 4.84
N TYR A 163 4.53 -17.34 4.79
CA TYR A 163 4.92 -18.07 3.60
C TYR A 163 4.49 -19.54 3.68
N PRO A 164 4.13 -20.17 2.56
CA PRO A 164 3.71 -21.58 2.52
C PRO A 164 4.85 -22.57 2.81
N LYS A 165 6.09 -22.08 2.81
CA LYS A 165 7.31 -22.85 3.10
C LYS A 165 8.29 -21.96 3.86
N GLN A 166 9.30 -22.60 4.49
CA GLN A 166 10.40 -21.87 5.11
C GLN A 166 11.02 -20.88 4.11
N ILE A 167 11.10 -19.61 4.53
CA ILE A 167 11.68 -18.53 3.72
C ILE A 167 13.17 -18.35 3.97
N ALA A 168 13.66 -18.69 5.18
CA ALA A 168 15.08 -18.59 5.48
C ALA A 168 15.89 -19.54 4.59
N PHE A 169 16.95 -19.00 3.96
CA PHE A 169 17.81 -19.73 3.01
C PHE A 169 17.07 -20.33 1.82
N ASN A 170 15.97 -19.73 1.41
CA ASN A 170 15.12 -20.21 0.33
C ASN A 170 14.71 -19.05 -0.60
N VAL A 171 14.19 -19.44 -1.77
CA VAL A 171 13.54 -18.56 -2.75
C VAL A 171 12.15 -19.15 -3.01
N ILE A 172 11.10 -18.36 -2.83
CA ILE A 172 9.70 -18.77 -2.99
C ILE A 172 9.03 -17.87 -4.02
#